data_f31b18ccabe5bfeb251025e35f28fd54
#
_entry.id   f31b18ccabe5bfeb251025e35f28fd54
#
_cell.length_a   1.000
_cell.length_b   1.000
_cell.length_c   1.000
_cell.angle_alpha   90.00
_cell.angle_beta   90.00
_cell.angle_gamma   90.00
#
_symmetry.space_group_name_H-M   'P 1'
#
loop_
_entity.id
_entity.type
_entity.pdbx_description
1 polymer ?
#
loop_
_entity_poly.entity_id
_entity_poly.type
_entity_poly.pdbx_seq_one_letter_code
_entity_poly.pdbx_strand_id
1 'polypeptide(L)'
;FFSSYVGNRSFHAILFNPPYLTVTLGCGLRGRDEKRFLVEAFQALVMGGLMIYIVPYYRMTEDVCQIFTDNFSDISVYRFLDGEFGKFKQIAVLGTRKPRESDEAASASLYTAALHPESLRTLDQLPEGRYQLPDAALDVKIFRGSVFNESELAHQLMASQSLERLLQKDGQEQEMGRPPLPLSIGQVGLIGGSGLINGLMQCDCPHIIKGRIIKERHERREENHSERGELISTDVIETITNRMVFNILTPTGFRSLV
;
A
#
# COMPACT_ATOMS: atom_id res chain seq x y z
N PHE A 1 3.40 0.82 -9.91
CA PHE A 1 4.65 0.03 -9.90
C PHE A 1 4.37 -1.41 -10.33
N PHE A 2 3.53 -2.18 -9.63
CA PHE A 2 3.25 -3.59 -9.96
C PHE A 2 2.57 -3.82 -11.32
N SER A 3 1.97 -2.81 -11.89
CA SER A 3 1.41 -2.83 -13.26
C SER A 3 2.38 -2.32 -14.32
N SER A 4 3.58 -1.89 -13.92
CA SER A 4 4.62 -1.52 -14.87
C SER A 4 5.48 -2.73 -15.24
N TYR A 5 5.82 -2.82 -16.50
CA TYR A 5 6.71 -3.85 -17.02
C TYR A 5 8.11 -3.27 -17.17
N VAL A 6 9.03 -3.77 -16.37
CA VAL A 6 10.44 -3.42 -16.42
C VAL A 6 11.24 -4.68 -16.63
N GLY A 7 12.14 -4.67 -17.59
CA GLY A 7 13.05 -5.79 -17.82
C GLY A 7 13.97 -6.02 -16.61
N ASN A 8 14.30 -7.26 -16.32
CA ASN A 8 15.29 -7.58 -15.31
C ASN A 8 16.66 -7.00 -15.72
N ARG A 9 17.43 -6.53 -14.74
CA ARG A 9 18.77 -5.96 -14.95
C ARG A 9 18.81 -4.82 -15.95
N SER A 10 17.83 -3.90 -15.86
CA SER A 10 17.68 -2.75 -16.76
C SER A 10 18.31 -1.47 -16.23
N PHE A 11 18.69 -1.41 -14.96
CA PHE A 11 19.19 -0.17 -14.32
C PHE A 11 20.49 -0.38 -13.58
N HIS A 12 21.37 0.61 -13.64
CA HIS A 12 22.61 0.66 -12.87
C HIS A 12 22.40 1.15 -11.44
N ALA A 13 21.39 2.00 -11.24
CA ALA A 13 21.02 2.50 -9.92
C ALA A 13 19.50 2.61 -9.77
N ILE A 14 19.03 2.37 -8.56
CA ILE A 14 17.62 2.55 -8.19
C ILE A 14 17.56 3.36 -6.90
N LEU A 15 16.88 4.52 -6.96
CA LEU A 15 16.44 5.25 -5.78
C LEU A 15 15.05 4.71 -5.41
N PHE A 16 14.97 4.05 -4.27
CA PHE A 16 13.80 3.30 -3.88
C PHE A 16 13.20 3.84 -2.58
N ASN A 17 12.05 4.48 -2.69
CA ASN A 17 11.25 4.97 -1.56
C ASN A 17 9.83 4.41 -1.68
N PRO A 18 9.58 3.17 -1.20
CA PRO A 18 8.29 2.51 -1.35
C PRO A 18 7.21 3.14 -0.46
N PRO A 19 5.92 2.95 -0.79
CA PRO A 19 4.84 3.31 0.11
C PRO A 19 4.87 2.42 1.35
N TYR A 20 4.66 3.01 2.53
CA TYR A 20 4.69 2.31 3.84
C TYR A 20 3.30 1.86 4.28
N LEU A 21 2.59 1.15 3.40
CA LEU A 21 1.23 0.70 3.63
C LEU A 21 1.18 -0.75 4.12
N THR A 22 0.22 -1.04 4.98
CA THR A 22 -0.10 -2.42 5.36
C THR A 22 -1.20 -2.92 4.42
N VAL A 23 -0.94 -3.99 3.69
CA VAL A 23 -1.92 -4.61 2.78
C VAL A 23 -2.50 -5.86 3.43
N THR A 24 -3.81 -5.98 3.37
CA THR A 24 -4.49 -7.22 3.72
C THR A 24 -4.50 -8.12 2.48
N LEU A 25 -3.71 -9.18 2.51
CA LEU A 25 -3.76 -10.22 1.48
C LEU A 25 -5.10 -10.97 1.60
N GLY A 26 -5.66 -11.40 0.46
CA GLY A 26 -7.00 -11.99 0.36
C GLY A 26 -7.30 -13.23 1.24
N CYS A 27 -6.30 -13.74 1.94
CA CYS A 27 -6.43 -14.83 2.93
C CYS A 27 -6.43 -14.33 4.40
N GLY A 28 -6.59 -13.03 4.63
CA GLY A 28 -6.55 -12.44 5.98
C GLY A 28 -5.15 -12.24 6.57
N LEU A 29 -4.11 -12.68 5.88
CA LEU A 29 -2.73 -12.43 6.25
C LEU A 29 -2.36 -10.97 5.94
N ARG A 30 -1.81 -10.25 6.93
CA ARG A 30 -1.27 -8.92 6.76
C ARG A 30 0.12 -9.03 6.13
N GLY A 31 0.23 -8.68 4.85
CA GLY A 31 1.51 -8.49 4.16
C GLY A 31 1.98 -7.04 4.28
N ARG A 32 3.28 -6.84 4.21
CA ARG A 32 3.87 -5.50 4.14
C ARG A 32 4.32 -5.23 2.72
N ASP A 33 3.85 -4.14 2.16
CA ASP A 33 4.19 -3.75 0.79
C ASP A 33 5.67 -3.46 0.62
N GLU A 34 6.33 -2.88 1.62
CA GLU A 34 7.75 -2.52 1.53
C GLU A 34 8.64 -3.73 1.17
N LYS A 35 8.37 -4.90 1.77
CA LYS A 35 9.09 -6.15 1.50
C LYS A 35 8.87 -6.62 0.07
N ARG A 36 7.60 -6.63 -0.36
CA ARG A 36 7.22 -7.04 -1.72
C ARG A 36 7.83 -6.11 -2.77
N PHE A 37 7.71 -4.80 -2.54
CA PHE A 37 8.30 -3.79 -3.42
C PHE A 37 9.82 -3.93 -3.51
N LEU A 38 10.51 -4.21 -2.40
CA LEU A 38 11.95 -4.40 -2.39
C LEU A 38 12.36 -5.59 -3.26
N VAL A 39 11.68 -6.75 -3.11
CA VAL A 39 11.95 -7.95 -3.89
C VAL A 39 11.74 -7.72 -5.40
N GLU A 40 10.69 -7.01 -5.77
CA GLU A 40 10.40 -6.67 -7.16
C GLU A 40 11.42 -5.65 -7.73
N ALA A 41 11.74 -4.61 -6.95
CA ALA A 41 12.60 -3.54 -7.41
C ALA A 41 14.03 -4.01 -7.70
N PHE A 42 14.62 -4.84 -6.82
CA PHE A 42 16.02 -5.20 -7.03
C PHE A 42 16.23 -6.16 -8.22
N GLN A 43 15.20 -6.81 -8.72
CA GLN A 43 15.31 -7.63 -9.94
C GLN A 43 15.64 -6.78 -11.17
N ALA A 44 15.19 -5.54 -11.20
CA ALA A 44 15.46 -4.61 -12.28
C ALA A 44 16.88 -4.02 -12.24
N LEU A 45 17.63 -4.21 -11.14
CA LEU A 45 18.97 -3.72 -10.95
C LEU A 45 20.00 -4.70 -11.52
N VAL A 46 21.03 -4.21 -12.24
CA VAL A 46 22.14 -5.05 -12.72
C VAL A 46 23.00 -5.56 -11.57
N MET A 47 23.79 -6.59 -11.80
CA MET A 47 24.84 -6.99 -10.86
C MET A 47 25.88 -5.88 -10.78
N GLY A 48 26.33 -5.55 -9.57
CA GLY A 48 27.19 -4.40 -9.30
C GLY A 48 26.44 -3.05 -9.29
N GLY A 49 25.14 -3.03 -9.59
CA GLY A 49 24.33 -1.81 -9.54
C GLY A 49 24.00 -1.35 -8.12
N LEU A 50 23.74 -0.08 -7.95
CA LEU A 50 23.50 0.57 -6.66
C LEU A 50 22.01 0.64 -6.32
N MET A 51 21.64 0.13 -5.15
CA MET A 51 20.35 0.37 -4.50
C MET A 51 20.51 1.47 -3.45
N ILE A 52 19.64 2.46 -3.51
CA ILE A 52 19.45 3.48 -2.46
C ILE A 52 18.04 3.28 -1.91
N TYR A 53 17.93 2.59 -0.77
CA TYR A 53 16.64 2.25 -0.15
C TYR A 53 16.33 3.23 0.98
N ILE A 54 15.30 4.04 0.80
CA ILE A 54 14.81 5.01 1.80
C ILE A 54 13.63 4.39 2.52
N VAL A 55 13.73 4.31 3.85
CA VAL A 55 12.73 3.65 4.68
C VAL A 55 12.74 4.21 6.10
N PRO A 56 11.61 4.30 6.81
CA PRO A 56 11.62 4.57 8.25
C PRO A 56 12.40 3.48 9.00
N TYR A 57 13.29 3.86 9.93
CA TYR A 57 14.17 2.91 10.61
C TYR A 57 13.43 1.73 11.26
N TYR A 58 12.25 1.98 11.84
CA TYR A 58 11.41 0.97 12.48
C TYR A 58 10.75 -0.01 11.48
N ARG A 59 10.91 0.20 10.19
CA ARG A 59 10.47 -0.71 9.11
C ARG A 59 11.56 -1.66 8.64
N MET A 60 12.80 -1.44 9.08
CA MET A 60 13.91 -2.38 8.87
C MET A 60 13.75 -3.56 9.83
N THR A 61 12.83 -4.46 9.50
CA THR A 61 12.63 -5.72 10.23
C THR A 61 13.73 -6.72 9.91
N GLU A 62 13.92 -7.74 10.74
CA GLU A 62 14.89 -8.81 10.51
C GLU A 62 14.78 -9.41 9.11
N ASP A 63 13.55 -9.70 8.66
CA ASP A 63 13.28 -10.20 7.31
C ASP A 63 13.77 -9.25 6.20
N VAL A 64 13.54 -7.94 6.36
CA VAL A 64 13.97 -6.93 5.37
C VAL A 64 15.48 -6.83 5.36
N CYS A 65 16.12 -6.85 6.53
CA CYS A 65 17.56 -6.88 6.67
C CYS A 65 18.16 -8.12 6.00
N GLN A 66 17.59 -9.31 6.23
CA GLN A 66 18.02 -10.55 5.62
C GLN A 66 17.90 -10.51 4.09
N ILE A 67 16.76 -10.05 3.56
CA ILE A 67 16.59 -9.90 2.10
C ILE A 67 17.62 -8.94 1.53
N PHE A 68 17.90 -7.84 2.23
CA PHE A 68 18.86 -6.85 1.76
C PHE A 68 20.29 -7.42 1.77
N THR A 69 20.72 -8.01 2.86
CA THR A 69 22.10 -8.57 2.99
C THR A 69 22.34 -9.79 2.13
N ASP A 70 21.31 -10.61 1.86
CA ASP A 70 21.41 -11.74 0.94
C ASP A 70 21.69 -11.29 -0.50
N ASN A 71 21.23 -10.11 -0.90
CA ASN A 71 21.26 -9.66 -2.31
C ASN A 71 22.19 -8.47 -2.57
N PHE A 72 22.71 -7.85 -1.50
CA PHE A 72 23.59 -6.68 -1.60
C PHE A 72 24.85 -6.84 -0.76
N SER A 73 25.94 -6.27 -1.26
CA SER A 73 27.24 -6.11 -0.58
C SER A 73 27.55 -4.63 -0.41
N ASP A 74 28.67 -4.33 0.25
CA ASP A 74 29.13 -2.95 0.48
C ASP A 74 28.03 -2.06 1.07
N ILE A 75 27.33 -2.62 2.08
CA ILE A 75 26.17 -1.99 2.68
C ILE A 75 26.61 -0.84 3.58
N SER A 76 25.97 0.31 3.45
CA SER A 76 26.10 1.43 4.38
C SER A 76 24.73 2.02 4.72
N VAL A 77 24.61 2.51 5.95
CA VAL A 77 23.37 3.06 6.47
C VAL A 77 23.62 4.48 6.97
N TYR A 78 22.76 5.39 6.57
CA TYR A 78 22.79 6.79 6.96
C TYR A 78 21.41 7.22 7.42
N ARG A 79 21.36 8.09 8.41
CA ARG A 79 20.11 8.77 8.76
C ARG A 79 19.99 10.09 8.01
N PHE A 80 18.78 10.58 7.85
CA PHE A 80 18.56 11.93 7.34
C PHE A 80 19.01 12.98 8.35
N LEU A 81 19.16 14.23 7.90
CA LEU A 81 19.51 15.37 8.75
C LEU A 81 18.49 15.56 9.89
N ASP A 82 18.93 16.09 11.00
CA ASP A 82 18.15 16.15 12.25
C ASP A 82 16.75 16.74 12.09
N GLY A 83 16.61 17.81 11.29
CA GLY A 83 15.31 18.45 11.04
C GLY A 83 14.31 17.54 10.30
N GLU A 84 14.80 16.75 9.36
CA GLU A 84 14.00 15.81 8.55
C GLU A 84 13.81 14.49 9.29
N PHE A 85 14.87 13.99 9.92
CA PHE A 85 14.80 12.77 10.71
C PHE A 85 13.79 12.89 11.86
N GLY A 86 13.72 14.06 12.50
CA GLY A 86 12.71 14.33 13.54
C GLY A 86 11.28 14.11 13.06
N LYS A 87 11.00 14.44 11.79
CA LYS A 87 9.66 14.35 11.19
C LYS A 87 9.35 12.98 10.59
N PHE A 88 10.27 12.43 9.81
CA PHE A 88 10.02 11.25 8.98
C PHE A 88 10.61 9.95 9.51
N LYS A 89 11.57 10.04 10.44
CA LYS A 89 12.25 8.88 11.02
C LYS A 89 12.90 7.96 9.99
N GLN A 90 13.31 8.53 8.83
CA GLN A 90 13.85 7.80 7.70
C GLN A 90 15.36 7.63 7.77
N ILE A 91 15.80 6.49 7.26
CA ILE A 91 17.20 6.15 6.99
C ILE A 91 17.36 5.80 5.52
N ALA A 92 18.57 5.97 5.00
CA ALA A 92 18.97 5.54 3.68
C ALA A 92 19.91 4.34 3.83
N VAL A 93 19.52 3.20 3.25
CA VAL A 93 20.33 1.99 3.19
C VAL A 93 20.85 1.86 1.77
N LEU A 94 22.17 1.93 1.61
CA LEU A 94 22.84 1.81 0.32
C LEU A 94 23.51 0.45 0.22
N GLY A 95 23.51 -0.15 -0.97
CA GLY A 95 24.18 -1.41 -1.20
C GLY A 95 24.39 -1.70 -2.68
N THR A 96 25.43 -2.43 -3.00
CA THR A 96 25.78 -2.88 -4.35
C THR A 96 25.23 -4.28 -4.59
N ARG A 97 24.49 -4.48 -5.67
CA ARG A 97 23.85 -5.76 -5.96
C ARG A 97 24.89 -6.86 -6.17
N LYS A 98 24.75 -7.97 -5.44
CA LYS A 98 25.54 -9.21 -5.56
C LYS A 98 24.67 -10.40 -5.96
N PRO A 99 25.23 -11.52 -6.40
CA PRO A 99 24.54 -12.80 -6.42
C PRO A 99 24.03 -13.13 -5.01
N ARG A 100 22.87 -13.78 -4.94
CA ARG A 100 22.26 -14.12 -3.64
C ARG A 100 23.17 -15.05 -2.84
N GLU A 101 23.50 -14.61 -1.65
CA GLU A 101 24.33 -15.35 -0.70
C GLU A 101 23.86 -14.99 0.71
N SER A 102 23.51 -16.00 1.50
CA SER A 102 23.01 -15.78 2.85
C SER A 102 24.13 -15.31 3.78
N ASP A 103 23.86 -14.20 4.49
CA ASP A 103 24.80 -13.61 5.45
C ASP A 103 24.02 -13.17 6.70
N GLU A 104 23.85 -14.10 7.63
CA GLU A 104 23.12 -13.87 8.87
C GLU A 104 23.83 -12.84 9.78
N ALA A 105 25.18 -12.82 9.77
CA ALA A 105 25.94 -11.89 10.59
C ALA A 105 25.77 -10.46 10.08
N ALA A 106 25.84 -10.25 8.76
CA ALA A 106 25.56 -8.95 8.16
C ALA A 106 24.11 -8.52 8.41
N SER A 107 23.15 -9.46 8.35
CA SER A 107 21.74 -9.18 8.63
C SER A 107 21.52 -8.70 10.07
N ALA A 108 22.10 -9.41 11.04
CA ALA A 108 22.01 -9.02 12.45
C ALA A 108 22.67 -7.65 12.72
N SER A 109 23.81 -7.39 12.06
CA SER A 109 24.50 -6.10 12.15
C SER A 109 23.65 -4.96 11.56
N LEU A 110 23.06 -5.17 10.39
CA LEU A 110 22.18 -4.19 9.74
C LEU A 110 20.93 -3.91 10.59
N TYR A 111 20.34 -4.96 11.14
CA TYR A 111 19.18 -4.83 12.03
C TYR A 111 19.52 -4.03 13.31
N THR A 112 20.64 -4.36 13.95
CA THR A 112 21.13 -3.63 15.13
C THR A 112 21.38 -2.16 14.81
N ALA A 113 22.00 -1.85 13.67
CA ALA A 113 22.24 -0.48 13.21
C ALA A 113 20.91 0.28 13.00
N ALA A 114 19.90 -0.38 12.46
CA ALA A 114 18.57 0.22 12.27
C ALA A 114 17.83 0.49 13.58
N LEU A 115 18.04 -0.35 14.62
CA LEU A 115 17.45 -0.14 15.94
C LEU A 115 18.03 1.06 16.69
N HIS A 116 19.25 1.48 16.34
CA HIS A 116 19.97 2.61 16.97
C HIS A 116 20.28 3.73 15.97
N PRO A 117 19.24 4.35 15.37
CA PRO A 117 19.42 5.33 14.30
C PRO A 117 20.15 6.59 14.75
N GLU A 118 20.16 6.89 16.05
CA GLU A 118 20.90 8.01 16.65
C GLU A 118 22.42 7.85 16.54
N SER A 119 22.91 6.62 16.44
CA SER A 119 24.34 6.32 16.28
C SER A 119 24.80 6.37 14.81
N LEU A 120 23.87 6.44 13.87
CA LEU A 120 24.18 6.48 12.44
C LEU A 120 24.71 7.85 12.02
N ARG A 121 25.64 7.82 11.07
CA ARG A 121 26.08 9.02 10.38
C ARG A 121 24.94 9.64 9.60
N THR A 122 24.97 10.94 9.45
CA THR A 122 24.00 11.66 8.61
C THR A 122 24.36 11.54 7.13
N LEU A 123 23.36 11.64 6.25
CA LEU A 123 23.53 11.37 4.81
C LEU A 123 24.51 12.34 4.14
N ASP A 124 24.66 13.56 4.65
CA ASP A 124 25.66 14.54 4.21
C ASP A 124 27.11 14.12 4.47
N GLN A 125 27.31 13.13 5.35
CA GLN A 125 28.63 12.54 5.64
C GLN A 125 28.97 11.36 4.72
N LEU A 126 28.15 11.07 3.72
CA LEU A 126 28.45 10.05 2.70
C LEU A 126 29.66 10.53 1.89
N PRO A 127 30.79 9.76 1.89
CA PRO A 127 31.97 10.15 1.12
C PRO A 127 31.70 10.19 -0.39
N GLU A 128 32.21 11.19 -1.06
CA GLU A 128 32.18 11.26 -2.52
C GLU A 128 32.89 10.04 -3.13
N GLY A 129 32.32 9.50 -4.22
CA GLY A 129 32.89 8.35 -4.92
C GLY A 129 32.85 7.02 -4.15
N ARG A 130 32.13 6.95 -3.04
CA ARG A 130 31.96 5.73 -2.23
C ARG A 130 31.40 4.56 -3.06
N TYR A 131 30.49 4.83 -3.97
CA TYR A 131 29.88 3.85 -4.85
C TYR A 131 30.21 4.16 -6.30
N GLN A 132 30.60 3.14 -7.05
CA GLN A 132 30.84 3.22 -8.46
C GLN A 132 29.80 2.37 -9.20
N LEU A 133 29.23 2.94 -10.25
CA LEU A 133 28.29 2.22 -11.09
C LEU A 133 29.04 1.45 -12.17
N PRO A 134 28.54 0.29 -12.61
CA PRO A 134 29.12 -0.45 -13.71
C PRO A 134 29.09 0.36 -15.02
N ASP A 135 30.18 0.33 -15.80
CA ASP A 135 30.28 1.01 -17.11
C ASP A 135 29.57 0.27 -18.25
N ALA A 136 28.78 -0.75 -17.94
CA ALA A 136 28.10 -1.54 -18.96
C ALA A 136 27.00 -0.74 -19.64
N ALA A 137 27.05 -0.63 -20.98
CA ALA A 137 25.93 -0.10 -21.73
C ALA A 137 24.70 -1.01 -21.55
N LEU A 138 23.57 -0.43 -21.15
CA LEU A 138 22.32 -1.15 -20.99
C LEU A 138 21.37 -0.83 -22.14
N ASP A 139 20.88 -1.88 -22.77
CA ASP A 139 19.76 -1.79 -23.70
C ASP A 139 18.46 -2.11 -22.95
N VAL A 140 17.74 -1.08 -22.54
CA VAL A 140 16.45 -1.23 -21.84
C VAL A 140 15.39 -1.61 -22.87
N LYS A 141 15.22 -2.90 -23.10
CA LYS A 141 14.28 -3.44 -24.12
C LYS A 141 12.82 -3.23 -23.74
N ILE A 142 12.50 -3.27 -22.46
CA ILE A 142 11.13 -3.18 -21.97
C ILE A 142 11.10 -2.22 -20.78
N PHE A 143 10.49 -1.07 -21.00
CA PHE A 143 10.10 -0.13 -19.95
C PHE A 143 8.74 0.43 -20.32
N ARG A 144 7.69 -0.17 -19.75
CA ARG A 144 6.32 0.28 -19.92
C ARG A 144 5.78 0.70 -18.57
N GLY A 145 5.42 1.96 -18.44
CA GLY A 145 4.60 2.42 -17.33
C GLY A 145 3.16 1.88 -17.47
N SER A 146 2.36 2.05 -16.45
CA SER A 146 0.91 1.83 -16.49
C SER A 146 0.21 2.95 -17.28
N VAL A 147 0.73 3.28 -18.47
CA VAL A 147 0.01 4.19 -19.37
C VAL A 147 -1.17 3.40 -19.91
N PHE A 148 -2.36 3.90 -19.65
CA PHE A 148 -3.59 3.39 -20.20
C PHE A 148 -3.53 3.54 -21.73
N ASN A 149 -3.26 2.46 -22.42
CA ASN A 149 -3.45 2.40 -23.86
C ASN A 149 -4.85 1.84 -24.09
N GLU A 150 -5.77 2.69 -24.55
CA GLU A 150 -7.17 2.31 -24.76
C GLU A 150 -7.32 1.11 -25.67
N SER A 151 -6.49 0.98 -26.71
CA SER A 151 -6.50 -0.18 -27.61
C SER A 151 -5.98 -1.46 -26.96
N GLU A 152 -4.96 -1.38 -26.11
CA GLU A 152 -4.45 -2.52 -25.36
C GLU A 152 -5.46 -2.97 -24.30
N LEU A 153 -6.11 -2.02 -23.60
CA LEU A 153 -7.17 -2.31 -22.66
C LEU A 153 -8.38 -2.97 -23.37
N ALA A 154 -8.80 -2.44 -24.51
CA ALA A 154 -9.88 -3.03 -25.30
C ALA A 154 -9.53 -4.46 -25.70
N HIS A 155 -8.28 -4.70 -26.11
CA HIS A 155 -7.83 -6.06 -26.48
C HIS A 155 -7.79 -7.01 -25.28
N GLN A 156 -7.32 -6.54 -24.11
CA GLN A 156 -7.30 -7.33 -22.88
C GLN A 156 -8.71 -7.60 -22.34
N LEU A 157 -9.61 -6.62 -22.44
CA LEU A 157 -11.02 -6.80 -22.08
C LEU A 157 -11.71 -7.81 -22.99
N MET A 158 -11.49 -7.73 -24.29
CA MET A 158 -12.05 -8.68 -25.26
C MET A 158 -11.51 -10.09 -25.07
N ALA A 159 -10.26 -10.24 -24.64
CA ALA A 159 -9.65 -11.54 -24.31
C ALA A 159 -10.03 -12.04 -22.89
N SER A 160 -10.73 -11.24 -22.10
CA SER A 160 -11.07 -11.56 -20.71
C SER A 160 -12.27 -12.50 -20.65
N GLN A 161 -12.07 -13.71 -20.14
CA GLN A 161 -13.16 -14.65 -19.84
C GLN A 161 -14.22 -14.07 -18.87
N SER A 162 -13.83 -13.12 -18.05
CA SER A 162 -14.75 -12.45 -17.12
C SER A 162 -15.72 -11.53 -17.85
N LEU A 163 -15.24 -10.80 -18.86
CA LEU A 163 -16.09 -9.97 -19.70
C LEU A 163 -17.02 -10.83 -20.55
N GLU A 164 -16.49 -11.92 -21.13
CA GLU A 164 -17.29 -12.87 -21.91
C GLU A 164 -18.42 -13.49 -21.07
N ARG A 165 -18.13 -13.87 -19.81
CA ARG A 165 -19.16 -14.34 -18.86
C ARG A 165 -20.19 -13.28 -18.49
N LEU A 166 -19.79 -12.01 -18.40
CA LEU A 166 -20.72 -10.89 -18.15
C LEU A 166 -21.62 -10.64 -19.35
N LEU A 167 -21.05 -10.62 -20.56
CA LEU A 167 -21.81 -10.42 -21.81
C LEU A 167 -22.74 -11.61 -22.14
N GLN A 168 -22.32 -12.84 -21.81
CA GLN A 168 -23.17 -14.02 -22.00
C GLN A 168 -24.34 -14.07 -21.01
N LYS A 169 -24.24 -13.39 -19.85
CA LYS A 169 -25.34 -13.29 -18.87
C LYS A 169 -26.47 -12.38 -19.32
N ASP A 170 -26.20 -11.37 -20.13
CA ASP A 170 -27.23 -10.45 -20.62
C ASP A 170 -28.18 -11.05 -21.67
N GLY A 171 -27.83 -12.21 -22.24
CA GLY A 171 -28.67 -12.94 -23.21
C GLY A 171 -29.66 -13.94 -22.59
N GLN A 172 -29.52 -14.23 -21.32
CA GLN A 172 -30.53 -15.01 -20.58
C GLN A 172 -31.11 -14.08 -19.53
N GLU A 173 -32.43 -13.83 -19.66
CA GLU A 173 -33.24 -13.37 -18.52
C GLU A 173 -33.12 -14.40 -17.39
N GLN A 174 -31.97 -14.38 -16.70
CA GLN A 174 -31.90 -15.06 -15.44
C GLN A 174 -32.77 -14.25 -14.50
N GLU A 175 -33.93 -14.81 -14.14
CA GLU A 175 -34.58 -14.46 -12.90
C GLU A 175 -33.46 -14.29 -11.87
N MET A 176 -33.26 -13.05 -11.43
CA MET A 176 -32.28 -12.76 -10.39
C MET A 176 -32.66 -13.63 -9.20
N GLY A 177 -31.95 -14.75 -9.05
CA GLY A 177 -32.20 -15.67 -7.99
C GLY A 177 -32.13 -14.90 -6.67
N ARG A 178 -33.13 -15.05 -5.84
CA ARG A 178 -33.09 -14.48 -4.49
C ARG A 178 -31.82 -15.04 -3.81
N PRO A 179 -31.05 -14.22 -3.10
CA PRO A 179 -29.94 -14.72 -2.34
C PRO A 179 -30.44 -15.87 -1.44
N PRO A 180 -29.64 -16.93 -1.25
CA PRO A 180 -30.06 -18.12 -0.49
C PRO A 180 -30.43 -17.81 0.96
N LEU A 181 -29.99 -16.68 1.50
CA LEU A 181 -30.35 -16.16 2.79
C LEU A 181 -30.80 -14.70 2.67
N PRO A 182 -31.72 -14.23 3.52
CA PRO A 182 -32.08 -12.81 3.58
C PRO A 182 -30.84 -11.96 3.84
N LEU A 183 -30.72 -10.85 3.13
CA LEU A 183 -29.63 -9.91 3.35
C LEU A 183 -29.69 -9.37 4.80
N SER A 184 -28.55 -9.33 5.47
CA SER A 184 -28.42 -8.67 6.75
C SER A 184 -28.61 -7.15 6.59
N ILE A 185 -29.00 -6.46 7.66
CA ILE A 185 -29.14 -5.00 7.66
C ILE A 185 -27.88 -4.31 7.18
N GLY A 186 -26.68 -4.82 7.56
CA GLY A 186 -25.40 -4.30 7.09
C GLY A 186 -25.19 -4.44 5.58
N GLN A 187 -25.61 -5.57 4.99
CA GLN A 187 -25.53 -5.79 3.55
C GLN A 187 -26.51 -4.90 2.78
N VAL A 188 -27.73 -4.75 3.27
CA VAL A 188 -28.71 -3.80 2.71
C VAL A 188 -28.18 -2.38 2.77
N GLY A 189 -27.58 -2.00 3.89
CA GLY A 189 -26.95 -0.70 4.07
C GLY A 189 -25.78 -0.47 3.11
N LEU A 190 -24.91 -1.46 2.89
CA LEU A 190 -23.81 -1.36 1.92
C LEU A 190 -24.33 -1.18 0.49
N ILE A 191 -25.37 -1.90 0.10
CA ILE A 191 -26.00 -1.76 -1.22
C ILE A 191 -26.60 -0.35 -1.36
N GLY A 192 -27.30 0.14 -0.35
CA GLY A 192 -27.87 1.49 -0.34
C GLY A 192 -26.80 2.59 -0.34
N GLY A 193 -25.75 2.42 0.45
CA GLY A 193 -24.64 3.39 0.55
C GLY A 193 -23.72 3.40 -0.68
N SER A 194 -23.65 2.31 -1.46
CA SER A 194 -22.85 2.23 -2.68
C SER A 194 -23.42 3.05 -3.84
N GLY A 195 -24.64 3.56 -3.71
CA GLY A 195 -25.33 4.29 -4.77
C GLY A 195 -26.14 3.39 -5.73
N LEU A 196 -26.19 2.09 -5.48
CA LEU A 196 -27.00 1.16 -6.29
C LEU A 196 -28.50 1.43 -6.10
N ILE A 197 -28.89 1.96 -4.95
CA ILE A 197 -30.26 2.40 -4.67
C ILE A 197 -30.28 3.93 -4.73
N ASN A 198 -30.31 4.48 -5.91
CA ASN A 198 -30.45 5.92 -6.14
C ASN A 198 -31.45 6.16 -7.26
N GLY A 199 -32.22 7.23 -7.11
CA GLY A 199 -33.15 7.69 -8.12
C GLY A 199 -34.62 7.54 -7.73
N LEU A 200 -35.50 7.58 -8.73
CA LEU A 200 -36.95 7.52 -8.56
C LEU A 200 -37.43 6.09 -8.29
N MET A 201 -38.02 5.88 -7.14
CA MET A 201 -38.72 4.63 -6.78
C MET A 201 -40.21 4.74 -7.19
N GLN A 202 -40.56 3.88 -8.15
CA GLN A 202 -41.96 3.78 -8.63
C GLN A 202 -42.67 2.73 -7.77
N CYS A 203 -43.31 3.18 -6.74
CA CYS A 203 -44.19 2.39 -5.86
C CYS A 203 -45.47 3.19 -5.60
N ASP A 204 -46.39 2.68 -4.79
CA ASP A 204 -47.65 3.34 -4.43
C ASP A 204 -47.46 4.78 -3.90
N CYS A 205 -46.30 5.06 -3.32
CA CYS A 205 -45.84 6.39 -2.95
C CYS A 205 -44.53 6.74 -3.68
N PRO A 206 -44.58 7.33 -4.89
CA PRO A 206 -43.40 7.68 -5.63
C PRO A 206 -42.47 8.61 -4.82
N HIS A 207 -41.19 8.25 -4.76
CA HIS A 207 -40.21 9.04 -4.03
C HIS A 207 -38.80 8.91 -4.68
N ILE A 208 -37.97 9.92 -4.45
CA ILE A 208 -36.59 9.91 -4.85
C ILE A 208 -35.77 9.55 -3.63
N ILE A 209 -34.92 8.53 -3.75
CA ILE A 209 -34.00 8.11 -2.70
C ILE A 209 -32.56 8.36 -3.13
N LYS A 210 -31.72 8.81 -2.20
CA LYS A 210 -30.28 8.94 -2.39
C LYS A 210 -29.55 8.46 -1.15
N GLY A 211 -28.85 7.32 -1.28
CA GLY A 211 -27.95 6.80 -0.26
C GLY A 211 -26.56 7.42 -0.39
N ARG A 212 -25.90 7.64 0.75
CA ARG A 212 -24.48 8.01 0.83
C ARG A 212 -23.87 7.48 2.09
N ILE A 213 -22.55 7.25 2.04
CA ILE A 213 -21.75 6.93 3.22
C ILE A 213 -21.03 8.20 3.64
N ILE A 214 -21.13 8.55 4.92
CA ILE A 214 -20.34 9.61 5.55
C ILE A 214 -19.37 8.99 6.54
N LYS A 215 -18.19 9.59 6.66
CA LYS A 215 -17.20 9.19 7.67
C LYS A 215 -17.48 9.98 8.93
N GLU A 216 -17.66 9.28 10.03
CA GLU A 216 -17.82 9.85 11.36
C GLU A 216 -16.58 9.54 12.18
N ARG A 217 -16.04 10.57 12.79
CA ARG A 217 -14.81 10.49 13.58
C ARG A 217 -15.18 10.51 15.05
N HIS A 218 -14.71 9.50 15.78
CA HIS A 218 -14.89 9.39 17.22
C HIS A 218 -13.52 9.43 17.88
N GLU A 219 -13.35 10.36 18.81
CA GLU A 219 -12.15 10.46 19.64
C GLU A 219 -12.45 9.88 21.01
N ARG A 220 -11.65 8.95 21.46
CA ARG A 220 -11.65 8.42 22.82
C ARG A 220 -10.31 8.69 23.45
N ARG A 221 -10.31 9.23 24.66
CA ARG A 221 -9.10 9.45 25.46
C ARG A 221 -9.01 8.36 26.52
N GLU A 222 -7.89 7.68 26.59
CA GLU A 222 -7.59 6.69 27.61
C GLU A 222 -6.39 7.19 28.42
N GLU A 223 -6.59 7.33 29.72
CA GLU A 223 -5.55 7.74 30.64
C GLU A 223 -4.92 6.51 31.29
N ASN A 224 -3.63 6.36 31.11
CA ASN A 224 -2.86 5.29 31.73
C ASN A 224 -2.22 5.79 33.02
N HIS A 225 -2.54 5.15 34.14
CA HIS A 225 -2.02 5.52 35.45
C HIS A 225 -1.05 4.45 35.96
N SER A 226 -0.04 4.88 36.76
CA SER A 226 0.87 3.97 37.45
C SER A 226 0.14 3.25 38.58
N GLU A 227 0.76 2.18 39.12
CA GLU A 227 0.26 1.50 40.34
C GLU A 227 0.11 2.47 41.56
N ARG A 228 0.76 3.63 41.50
CA ARG A 228 0.67 4.71 42.53
C ARG A 228 -0.38 5.76 42.18
N GLY A 229 -1.14 5.58 41.10
CA GLY A 229 -2.19 6.51 40.69
C GLY A 229 -1.70 7.76 39.95
N GLU A 230 -0.43 7.83 39.57
CA GLU A 230 0.12 8.95 38.79
C GLU A 230 -0.17 8.73 37.30
N LEU A 231 -0.57 9.80 36.62
CA LEU A 231 -0.80 9.77 35.16
C LEU A 231 0.52 9.56 34.41
N ILE A 232 0.65 8.43 33.69
CA ILE A 232 1.84 8.11 32.91
C ILE A 232 1.70 8.64 31.48
N SER A 233 0.56 8.38 30.85
CA SER A 233 0.28 8.80 29.47
C SER A 233 -1.21 8.99 29.25
N THR A 234 -1.56 9.80 28.26
CA THR A 234 -2.92 9.91 27.74
C THR A 234 -2.88 9.50 26.27
N ASP A 235 -3.55 8.40 25.97
CA ASP A 235 -3.68 7.92 24.60
C ASP A 235 -4.96 8.49 23.99
N VAL A 236 -4.83 9.11 22.81
CA VAL A 236 -5.97 9.60 22.03
C VAL A 236 -6.21 8.60 20.90
N ILE A 237 -7.27 7.84 21.05
CA ILE A 237 -7.68 6.86 20.05
C ILE A 237 -8.72 7.51 19.14
N GLU A 238 -8.34 7.71 17.89
CA GLU A 238 -9.24 8.20 16.86
C GLU A 238 -9.80 7.02 16.06
N THR A 239 -11.12 6.84 16.11
CA THR A 239 -11.81 5.80 15.35
C THR A 239 -12.67 6.44 14.28
N ILE A 240 -12.44 6.05 13.01
CA ILE A 240 -13.27 6.49 11.89
C ILE A 240 -14.25 5.38 11.56
N THR A 241 -15.53 5.67 11.72
CA THR A 241 -16.63 4.76 11.36
C THR A 241 -17.36 5.26 10.12
N ASN A 242 -17.93 4.32 9.37
CA ASN A 242 -18.79 4.64 8.25
C ASN A 242 -20.24 4.66 8.71
N ARG A 243 -20.91 5.78 8.48
CA ARG A 243 -22.33 5.96 8.75
C ARG A 243 -23.09 6.10 7.44
N MET A 244 -24.17 5.36 7.30
CA MET A 244 -25.02 5.42 6.12
C MET A 244 -26.13 6.45 6.34
N VAL A 245 -26.37 7.27 5.33
CA VAL A 245 -27.42 8.28 5.33
C VAL A 245 -28.26 8.10 4.08
N PHE A 246 -29.56 7.99 4.25
CA PHE A 246 -30.53 7.94 3.16
C PHE A 246 -31.37 9.21 3.15
N ASN A 247 -31.27 9.95 2.07
CA ASN A 247 -32.13 11.11 1.82
C ASN A 247 -33.29 10.68 0.93
N ILE A 248 -34.49 10.94 1.38
CA ILE A 248 -35.73 10.57 0.70
C ILE A 248 -36.55 11.84 0.44
N LEU A 249 -36.85 12.10 -0.83
CA LEU A 249 -37.72 13.17 -1.25
C LEU A 249 -39.06 12.55 -1.68
N THR A 250 -40.11 12.84 -0.94
CA THR A 250 -41.46 12.41 -1.23
C THR A 250 -42.30 13.61 -1.70
N PRO A 251 -43.48 13.41 -2.33
CA PRO A 251 -44.41 14.51 -2.66
C PRO A 251 -44.82 15.36 -1.45
N THR A 252 -44.73 14.79 -0.24
CA THR A 252 -45.11 15.45 1.01
C THR A 252 -43.95 16.09 1.76
N GLY A 253 -42.70 15.94 1.28
CA GLY A 253 -41.54 16.55 1.88
C GLY A 253 -40.27 15.72 1.85
N PHE A 254 -39.22 16.29 2.44
CA PHE A 254 -37.89 15.67 2.54
C PHE A 254 -37.70 14.99 3.89
N ARG A 255 -37.09 13.79 3.87
CA ARG A 255 -36.71 13.04 5.06
C ARG A 255 -35.27 12.54 4.94
N SER A 256 -34.55 12.58 6.03
CA SER A 256 -33.22 11.96 6.12
C SER A 256 -33.29 10.86 7.17
N LEU A 257 -32.93 9.65 6.75
CA LEU A 257 -32.77 8.51 7.65
C LEU A 257 -31.25 8.36 7.91
N VAL A 258 -30.88 8.29 9.18
CA VAL A 258 -29.51 8.32 9.65
C VAL A 258 -29.27 7.16 10.61
#